data_7afb52e1f3849c77b1d0a57b27601ff1
#
_entry.id   7afb52e1f3849c77b1d0a57b27601ff1
#
_cell.length_a   1.000
_cell.length_b   1.000
_cell.length_c   1.000
_cell.angle_alpha   90.00
_cell.angle_beta   90.00
_cell.angle_gamma   90.00
#
_symmetry.space_group_name_H-M   'P 1'
#
loop_
_entity.id
_entity.type
_entity.pdbx_description
1 polymer ?
#
loop_
_entity_poly.entity_id
_entity_poly.type
_entity_poly.pdbx_seq_one_letter_code
_entity_poly.pdbx_strand_id
1 'polypeptide(L)'
;NILNATTLAMNRAVTQLSEHPGHIVVDGLPVKKLKWEHDAVVGGDGLVHSIACASIVAKVTRDRLMRRLALRYPGYSWEKNVGYGTVAHRAAIKKLGLTSHHRVTFGGLQYELDV
;
A
#
# COMPACT_ATOMS: atom_id res chain seq x y z
N ASN A 1 -4.12 -7.60 9.45
CA ASN A 1 -4.29 -6.22 9.91
C ASN A 1 -3.33 -5.31 9.14
N ILE A 2 -3.88 -4.30 8.45
CA ILE A 2 -3.11 -3.40 7.59
C ILE A 2 -2.08 -2.55 8.37
N LEU A 3 -2.39 -2.14 9.58
CA LEU A 3 -1.47 -1.37 10.42
C LEU A 3 -0.21 -2.17 10.75
N ASN A 4 -0.36 -3.45 11.08
CA ASN A 4 0.77 -4.32 11.34
C ASN A 4 1.59 -4.58 10.06
N ALA A 5 0.94 -4.76 8.91
CA ALA A 5 1.61 -4.93 7.63
C ALA A 5 2.41 -3.67 7.24
N THR A 6 1.82 -2.49 7.41
CA THR A 6 2.47 -1.20 7.16
C THR A 6 3.69 -1.01 8.06
N THR A 7 3.54 -1.26 9.36
CA THR A 7 4.65 -1.17 10.32
C THR A 7 5.77 -2.14 9.99
N LEU A 8 5.43 -3.38 9.60
CA LEU A 8 6.42 -4.37 9.18
C LEU A 8 7.17 -3.91 7.92
N ALA A 9 6.45 -3.35 6.95
CA ALA A 9 7.05 -2.82 5.73
C ALA A 9 8.01 -1.64 6.03
N MET A 10 7.61 -0.72 6.90
CA MET A 10 8.45 0.40 7.33
C MET A 10 9.72 -0.10 8.05
N ASN A 11 9.58 -1.02 9.00
CA ASN A 11 10.74 -1.61 9.70
C ASN A 11 11.71 -2.28 8.72
N ARG A 12 11.20 -3.04 7.76
CA ARG A 12 12.01 -3.69 6.73
C ARG A 12 12.69 -2.66 5.82
N ALA A 13 11.99 -1.61 5.42
CA ALA A 13 12.54 -0.57 4.56
C ALA A 13 13.74 0.12 5.21
N VAL A 14 13.65 0.48 6.49
CA VAL A 14 14.77 1.08 7.22
C VAL A 14 15.93 0.09 7.41
N THR A 15 15.61 -1.16 7.78
CA THR A 15 16.64 -2.20 8.00
C THR A 15 17.43 -2.54 6.73
N GLN A 16 16.81 -2.41 5.56
CA GLN A 16 17.43 -2.73 4.27
C GLN A 16 18.25 -1.59 3.66
N LEU A 17 18.27 -0.42 4.28
CA LEU A 17 19.15 0.66 3.84
C LEU A 17 20.62 0.27 4.04
N SER A 18 21.46 0.62 3.06
CA SER A 18 22.90 0.38 3.13
C SER A 18 23.58 1.17 4.23
N GLU A 19 23.02 2.33 4.57
CA GLU A 19 23.49 3.19 5.65
C GLU A 19 22.35 3.49 6.62
N HIS A 20 22.69 3.63 7.89
CA HIS A 20 21.71 4.00 8.91
C HIS A 20 21.30 5.47 8.72
N PRO A 21 19.98 5.76 8.59
CA PRO A 21 19.53 7.14 8.46
C PRO A 21 19.77 7.92 9.76
N GLY A 22 20.29 9.14 9.64
CA GLY A 22 20.46 10.03 10.79
C GLY A 22 19.14 10.58 11.32
N HIS A 23 18.07 10.56 10.49
CA HIS A 23 16.75 11.05 10.84
C HIS A 23 15.69 10.34 10.02
N ILE A 24 14.55 10.01 10.64
CA ILE A 24 13.41 9.36 10.01
C ILE A 24 12.18 10.24 10.19
N VAL A 25 11.49 10.52 9.11
CA VAL A 25 10.23 11.27 9.10
C VAL A 25 9.13 10.41 8.48
N VAL A 26 7.98 10.35 9.12
CA VAL A 26 6.83 9.55 8.70
C VAL A 26 5.64 10.45 8.40
N ASP A 27 4.96 10.21 7.29
CA ASP A 27 3.68 10.85 7.00
C ASP A 27 2.57 10.29 7.88
N GLY A 28 1.84 11.17 8.54
CA GLY A 28 0.72 10.81 9.39
C GLY A 28 1.03 10.84 10.88
N LEU A 29 0.42 9.92 11.62
CA LEU A 29 0.57 9.81 13.06
C LEU A 29 1.80 8.96 13.45
N PRO A 30 2.33 9.11 14.68
CA PRO A 30 3.44 8.30 15.17
C PRO A 30 3.15 6.79 15.09
N VAL A 31 4.11 6.02 14.61
CA VAL A 31 3.99 4.58 14.43
C VAL A 31 4.56 3.85 15.64
N LYS A 32 3.70 3.49 16.60
CA LYS A 32 4.11 2.93 17.91
C LYS A 32 5.01 1.70 17.85
N LYS A 33 4.92 0.89 16.82
CA LYS A 33 5.71 -0.34 16.65
C LYS A 33 6.87 -0.18 15.65
N LEU A 34 7.17 1.03 15.22
CA LEU A 34 8.38 1.32 14.47
C LEU A 34 9.57 1.24 15.42
N LYS A 35 10.56 0.42 15.08
CA LYS A 35 11.74 0.15 15.93
C LYS A 35 12.74 1.31 16.00
N TRP A 36 12.49 2.34 15.24
CA TRP A 36 13.37 3.48 15.03
C TRP A 36 12.71 4.74 15.57
N GLU A 37 13.52 5.59 16.20
CA GLU A 37 13.07 6.93 16.55
C GLU A 37 12.72 7.71 15.28
N HIS A 38 11.59 8.40 15.30
CA HIS A 38 11.07 9.10 14.12
C HIS A 38 10.19 10.28 14.51
N ASP A 39 10.13 11.26 13.63
CA ASP A 39 9.14 12.33 13.68
C ASP A 39 7.94 11.97 12.78
N ALA A 40 6.76 12.30 13.24
CA ALA A 40 5.53 12.11 12.49
C ALA A 40 4.93 13.45 12.10
N VAL A 41 4.57 13.60 10.83
CA VAL A 41 3.99 14.84 10.28
C VAL A 41 2.70 14.51 9.56
N VAL A 42 1.57 14.95 10.10
CA VAL A 42 0.26 14.80 9.44
C VAL A 42 0.24 15.65 8.17
N GLY A 43 -0.11 15.04 7.04
CA GLY A 43 -0.05 15.69 5.73
C GLY A 43 1.39 15.97 5.27
N GLY A 44 2.34 15.16 5.72
CA GLY A 44 3.76 15.35 5.49
C GLY A 44 4.14 15.35 4.01
N ASP A 45 3.41 14.63 3.16
CA ASP A 45 3.60 14.62 1.71
C ASP A 45 3.42 16.01 1.06
N GLY A 46 2.61 16.88 1.65
CA GLY A 46 2.43 18.27 1.25
C GLY A 46 3.35 19.27 1.95
N LEU A 47 4.01 18.88 3.04
CA LEU A 47 4.76 19.79 3.92
C LEU A 47 6.27 19.51 3.95
N VAL A 48 6.68 18.25 3.74
CA VAL A 48 8.08 17.81 3.86
C VAL A 48 8.54 17.23 2.52
N HIS A 49 9.55 17.85 1.92
CA HIS A 49 10.02 17.48 0.58
C HIS A 49 10.49 16.02 0.49
N SER A 50 11.20 15.52 1.48
CA SER A 50 11.66 14.11 1.51
C SER A 50 10.49 13.12 1.59
N ILE A 51 9.43 13.46 2.32
CA ILE A 51 8.20 12.65 2.36
C ILE A 51 7.51 12.67 0.99
N ALA A 52 7.40 13.83 0.35
CA ALA A 52 6.81 13.94 -0.99
C ALA A 52 7.57 13.07 -2.00
N CYS A 53 8.89 13.10 -2.00
CA CYS A 53 9.73 12.25 -2.84
C CYS A 53 9.51 10.75 -2.54
N ALA A 54 9.50 10.36 -1.28
CA ALA A 54 9.26 8.98 -0.86
C ALA A 54 7.87 8.48 -1.30
N SER A 55 6.85 9.32 -1.20
CA SER A 55 5.48 9.03 -1.65
C SER A 55 5.41 8.74 -3.14
N ILE A 56 6.13 9.52 -3.96
CA ILE A 56 6.20 9.29 -5.41
C ILE A 56 6.88 7.97 -5.72
N VAL A 57 8.01 7.66 -5.09
CA VAL A 57 8.73 6.39 -5.28
C VAL A 57 7.84 5.21 -4.90
N ALA A 58 7.18 5.26 -3.76
CA ALA A 58 6.27 4.21 -3.31
C ALA A 58 5.10 4.01 -4.27
N LYS A 59 4.47 5.09 -4.72
CA LYS A 59 3.35 5.05 -5.68
C LYS A 59 3.76 4.44 -7.01
N VAL A 60 4.83 4.92 -7.61
CA VAL A 60 5.31 4.43 -8.92
C VAL A 60 5.70 2.95 -8.83
N THR A 61 6.38 2.55 -7.76
CA THR A 61 6.76 1.15 -7.53
C THR A 61 5.54 0.25 -7.43
N ARG A 62 4.53 0.68 -6.65
CA ARG A 62 3.27 -0.05 -6.51
C ARG A 62 2.51 -0.15 -7.83
N ASP A 63 2.38 0.94 -8.57
CA ASP A 63 1.68 0.95 -9.85
C ASP A 63 2.35 0.00 -10.86
N ARG A 64 3.68 -0.03 -10.90
CA ARG A 64 4.43 -0.98 -11.74
C ARG A 64 4.18 -2.43 -11.33
N LEU A 65 4.17 -2.72 -10.03
CA LEU A 65 3.85 -4.05 -9.52
C LEU A 65 2.45 -4.48 -9.94
N MET A 66 1.46 -3.61 -9.77
CA MET A 66 0.06 -3.91 -10.12
C MET A 66 -0.12 -4.15 -11.62
N ARG A 67 0.58 -3.41 -12.48
CA ARG A 67 0.57 -3.65 -13.93
C ARG A 67 1.17 -5.00 -14.30
N ARG A 68 2.25 -5.43 -13.63
CA ARG A 68 2.82 -6.77 -13.82
C ARG A 68 1.85 -7.86 -13.36
N LEU A 69 1.20 -7.68 -12.22
CA LEU A 69 0.20 -8.61 -11.72
C LEU A 69 -1.03 -8.69 -12.64
N ALA A 70 -1.41 -7.59 -13.29
CA ALA A 70 -2.49 -7.57 -14.28
C ALA A 70 -2.27 -8.55 -15.43
N LEU A 71 -1.03 -8.73 -15.86
CA LEU A 71 -0.68 -9.71 -16.90
C LEU A 71 -0.89 -11.14 -16.42
N ARG A 72 -0.62 -11.42 -15.15
CA ARG A 72 -0.77 -12.75 -14.54
C ARG A 72 -2.21 -13.05 -14.13
N TYR A 73 -2.96 -12.02 -13.78
CA TYR A 73 -4.37 -12.10 -13.32
C TYR A 73 -5.25 -11.18 -14.18
N PRO A 74 -5.51 -11.55 -15.44
CA PRO A 74 -6.31 -10.73 -16.33
C PRO A 74 -7.78 -10.66 -15.88
N GLY A 75 -8.45 -9.59 -16.23
CA GLY A 75 -9.88 -9.41 -15.97
C GLY A 75 -10.24 -8.54 -14.78
N TYR A 76 -9.29 -8.22 -13.87
CA TYR A 76 -9.50 -7.33 -12.73
C TYR A 76 -9.24 -5.85 -13.04
N SER A 77 -8.82 -5.53 -14.26
CA SER A 77 -8.44 -4.17 -14.71
C SER A 77 -7.36 -3.52 -13.87
N TRP A 78 -6.45 -4.31 -13.26
CA TRP A 78 -5.38 -3.81 -12.42
C TRP A 78 -4.37 -2.93 -13.16
N GLU A 79 -4.28 -3.06 -14.47
CA GLU A 79 -3.50 -2.17 -15.35
C GLU A 79 -4.00 -0.72 -15.31
N LYS A 80 -5.28 -0.51 -14.99
CA LYS A 80 -5.94 0.79 -14.91
C LYS A 80 -6.18 1.22 -13.47
N ASN A 81 -6.84 0.37 -12.67
CA ASN A 81 -7.26 0.71 -11.32
C ASN A 81 -6.17 0.48 -10.25
N VAL A 82 -5.07 -0.16 -10.59
CA VAL A 82 -3.94 -0.50 -9.71
C VAL A 82 -4.36 -1.08 -8.35
N GLY A 83 -5.43 -1.85 -8.34
CA GLY A 83 -5.98 -2.52 -7.16
C GLY A 83 -6.94 -1.68 -6.32
N TYR A 84 -7.26 -0.44 -6.73
CA TYR A 84 -8.30 0.34 -6.06
C TYR A 84 -9.70 -0.23 -6.32
N GLY A 85 -10.60 -0.05 -5.35
CA GLY A 85 -11.97 -0.58 -5.37
C GLY A 85 -12.91 0.17 -6.31
N THR A 86 -12.55 0.30 -7.58
CA THR A 86 -13.40 0.87 -8.62
C THR A 86 -14.60 -0.05 -8.92
N VAL A 87 -15.64 0.48 -9.55
CA VAL A 87 -16.80 -0.30 -9.98
C VAL A 87 -16.38 -1.51 -10.82
N ALA A 88 -15.46 -1.31 -11.77
CA ALA A 88 -14.93 -2.37 -12.63
C ALA A 88 -14.21 -3.45 -11.83
N HIS A 89 -13.38 -3.07 -10.83
CA HIS A 89 -12.66 -4.03 -9.97
C HIS A 89 -13.61 -4.85 -9.11
N ARG A 90 -14.62 -4.21 -8.50
CA ARG A 90 -15.64 -4.91 -7.70
C ARG A 90 -16.48 -5.88 -8.55
N ALA A 91 -16.87 -5.45 -9.74
CA ALA A 91 -17.59 -6.34 -10.68
C ALA A 91 -16.73 -7.54 -11.10
N ALA A 92 -15.42 -7.32 -11.33
CA ALA A 92 -14.49 -8.39 -11.64
C ALA A 92 -14.35 -9.39 -10.47
N ILE A 93 -14.27 -8.92 -9.23
CA ILE A 93 -14.23 -9.79 -8.04
C ILE A 93 -15.49 -10.64 -7.95
N LYS A 94 -16.68 -10.08 -8.18
CA LYS A 94 -17.94 -10.87 -8.21
C LYS A 94 -17.94 -11.95 -9.29
N LYS A 95 -17.35 -11.66 -10.44
CA LYS A 95 -17.34 -12.59 -11.59
C LYS A 95 -16.24 -13.65 -11.49
N LEU A 96 -15.04 -13.27 -11.05
CA LEU A 96 -13.82 -14.10 -11.11
C LEU A 96 -13.38 -14.64 -9.74
N GLY A 97 -13.97 -14.12 -8.65
CA GLY A 97 -13.55 -14.43 -7.29
C GLY A 97 -12.34 -13.63 -6.85
N LEU A 98 -11.79 -14.00 -5.69
CA LEU A 98 -10.59 -13.38 -5.12
C LEU A 98 -9.33 -14.14 -5.53
N THR A 99 -8.25 -13.42 -5.73
CA THR A 99 -6.90 -13.98 -5.80
C THR A 99 -6.19 -13.88 -4.45
N SER A 100 -5.04 -14.54 -4.29
CA SER A 100 -4.18 -14.41 -3.10
C SER A 100 -3.66 -12.99 -2.84
N HIS A 101 -3.79 -12.09 -3.80
CA HIS A 101 -3.37 -10.69 -3.70
C HIS A 101 -4.48 -9.74 -3.24
N HIS A 102 -5.71 -10.23 -3.11
CA HIS A 102 -6.82 -9.44 -2.57
C HIS A 102 -6.80 -9.40 -1.04
N ARG A 103 -7.23 -8.27 -0.49
CA ARG A 103 -7.45 -8.12 0.95
C ARG A 103 -8.86 -8.56 1.28
N VAL A 104 -9.02 -9.73 1.88
CA VAL A 104 -10.33 -10.36 2.14
C VAL A 104 -11.22 -9.52 3.05
N THR A 105 -10.64 -8.76 4.00
CA THR A 105 -11.37 -8.00 5.02
C THR A 105 -11.40 -6.49 4.79
N PHE A 106 -11.06 -6.03 3.59
CA PHE A 106 -10.95 -4.60 3.30
C PHE A 106 -12.08 -4.10 2.40
N GLY A 107 -12.64 -2.93 2.71
CA GLY A 107 -13.60 -2.24 1.84
C GLY A 107 -14.97 -2.93 1.68
N GLY A 108 -15.40 -3.71 2.66
CA GLY A 108 -16.71 -4.36 2.64
C GLY A 108 -16.79 -5.59 1.71
N LEU A 109 -15.68 -6.05 1.16
CA LEU A 109 -15.63 -7.24 0.28
C LEU A 109 -16.23 -8.50 0.95
N GLN A 110 -16.12 -8.59 2.27
CA GLN A 110 -16.67 -9.71 3.04
C GLN A 110 -18.19 -9.82 2.91
N TYR A 111 -18.88 -8.68 2.87
CA TYR A 111 -20.36 -8.64 2.69
C TYR A 111 -20.80 -8.91 1.25
N GLU A 112 -19.92 -8.77 0.28
CA GLU A 112 -20.22 -9.01 -1.13
C GLU A 112 -19.96 -10.46 -1.56
N LEU A 113 -19.23 -11.23 -0.76
CA LEU A 113 -18.90 -12.63 -1.02
C LEU A 113 -19.87 -13.62 -0.35
N ASP A 114 -20.61 -13.16 0.66
CA ASP A 114 -21.61 -13.98 1.40
C ASP A 114 -23.00 -13.96 0.74
N VAL A 115 -23.10 -13.47 -0.48
CA VAL A 115 -24.37 -13.38 -1.23
C VAL A 115 -24.39 -14.34 -2.41
#